data_596596fbffc05d17ad75d2d4d753b4b7
#
_entry.id   596596fbffc05d17ad75d2d4d753b4b7
#
_cell.length_a   1.000
_cell.length_b   1.000
_cell.length_c   1.000
_cell.angle_alpha   90.00
_cell.angle_beta   90.00
_cell.angle_gamma   90.00
#
_symmetry.space_group_name_H-M   'P 1'
#
loop_
_entity.id
_entity.type
_entity.pdbx_description
1 polymer ?
#
loop_
_entity_poly.entity_id
_entity_poly.type
_entity_poly.pdbx_seq_one_letter_code
_entity_poly.pdbx_strand_id
1 'polypeptide(L)'
;MKDVKETIRQYILSTYLPGESSDNLRDDTPLQTSGILDSLAALSVVSFVQQEFGVELDTYDTSVERFNRIEDIATAVIRKQPQ
;
A
#
# COMPACT_ATOMS: atom_id res chain seq x y z
N MET A 1 -2.60 -18.28 4.22
CA MET A 1 -3.23 -16.96 4.22
C MET A 1 -2.21 -15.91 3.81
N LYS A 2 -2.67 -14.96 3.00
CA LYS A 2 -1.80 -13.91 2.52
C LYS A 2 -1.64 -12.83 3.61
N ASP A 3 -0.42 -12.45 3.90
CA ASP A 3 -0.17 -11.34 4.82
C ASP A 3 -0.34 -10.04 4.05
N VAL A 4 -1.36 -9.26 4.41
CA VAL A 4 -1.71 -8.05 3.67
C VAL A 4 -0.55 -7.05 3.68
N LYS A 5 0.02 -6.79 4.84
CA LYS A 5 1.11 -5.82 4.96
C LYS A 5 2.34 -6.27 4.16
N GLU A 6 2.71 -7.53 4.29
CA GLU A 6 3.88 -8.04 3.60
C GLU A 6 3.69 -8.06 2.09
N THR A 7 2.51 -8.41 1.63
CA THR A 7 2.20 -8.39 0.20
C THR A 7 2.36 -6.98 -0.37
N ILE A 8 1.83 -5.99 0.34
CA ILE A 8 1.96 -4.59 -0.09
C ILE A 8 3.42 -4.16 -0.06
N ARG A 9 4.13 -4.50 1.00
CA ARG A 9 5.55 -4.13 1.13
C ARG A 9 6.37 -4.70 -0.02
N GLN A 10 6.19 -5.97 -0.34
CA GLN A 10 6.95 -6.62 -1.41
C GLN A 10 6.63 -6.02 -2.77
N TYR A 11 5.39 -5.64 -2.99
CA TYR A 11 5.02 -4.97 -4.25
C TYR A 11 5.75 -3.64 -4.40
N ILE A 12 5.75 -2.83 -3.33
CA ILE A 12 6.40 -1.52 -3.37
C ILE A 12 7.90 -1.68 -3.54
N LEU A 13 8.51 -2.61 -2.81
CA LEU A 13 9.95 -2.83 -2.91
C LEU A 13 10.36 -3.27 -4.31
N SER A 14 9.66 -4.24 -4.88
CA SER A 14 10.04 -4.77 -6.18
C SER A 14 9.75 -3.81 -7.33
N THR A 15 8.73 -2.98 -7.17
CA THR A 15 8.27 -2.08 -8.23
C THR A 15 8.98 -0.73 -8.20
N TYR A 16 9.15 -0.17 -7.00
CA TYR A 16 9.65 1.21 -6.86
C TYR A 16 10.98 1.32 -6.16
N LEU A 17 11.40 0.31 -5.41
CA LEU A 17 12.64 0.33 -4.65
C LEU A 17 13.46 -0.94 -4.89
N PRO A 18 13.75 -1.28 -6.17
CA PRO A 18 14.48 -2.51 -6.44
C PRO A 18 15.86 -2.47 -5.78
N GLY A 19 16.22 -3.56 -5.11
CA GLY A 19 17.50 -3.64 -4.41
C GLY A 19 17.46 -3.13 -2.98
N GLU A 20 16.35 -2.52 -2.56
CA GLU A 20 16.23 -2.02 -1.19
C GLU A 20 15.82 -3.15 -0.25
N SER A 21 16.35 -3.12 0.97
CA SER A 21 16.00 -4.11 1.98
C SER A 21 14.61 -3.83 2.54
N SER A 22 13.85 -4.90 2.83
CA SER A 22 12.55 -4.77 3.46
C SER A 22 12.64 -4.12 4.85
N ASP A 23 13.81 -4.18 5.48
CA ASP A 23 14.02 -3.53 6.77
C ASP A 23 13.97 -2.01 6.68
N ASN A 24 14.15 -1.46 5.47
CA ASN A 24 14.09 -0.02 5.24
C ASN A 24 12.70 0.46 4.83
N LEU A 25 11.75 -0.44 4.68
CA LEU A 25 10.36 -0.10 4.37
C LEU A 25 9.46 -0.70 5.45
N ARG A 26 9.21 0.10 6.47
CA ARG A 26 8.48 -0.35 7.65
C ARG A 26 6.99 -0.07 7.52
N ASP A 27 6.21 -0.65 8.43
CA ASP A 27 4.75 -0.45 8.42
C ASP A 27 4.36 1.01 8.59
N ASP A 28 5.17 1.80 9.31
CA ASP A 28 4.89 3.19 9.59
C ASP A 28 5.71 4.17 8.73
N THR A 29 6.43 3.66 7.75
CA THR A 29 7.21 4.54 6.84
C THR A 29 6.25 5.37 6.00
N PRO A 30 6.35 6.71 6.02
CA PRO A 30 5.52 7.54 5.16
C PRO A 30 5.88 7.28 3.70
N LEU A 31 4.89 6.97 2.88
CA LEU A 31 5.13 6.62 1.49
C LEU A 31 4.99 7.82 0.56
N GLN A 32 3.89 8.56 0.70
CA GLN A 32 3.63 9.69 -0.18
C GLN A 32 4.31 10.95 0.30
N THR A 33 4.26 11.24 1.59
CA THR A 33 4.83 12.46 2.15
C THR A 33 6.36 12.44 2.16
N SER A 34 6.97 11.25 2.11
CA SER A 34 8.43 11.12 2.02
C SER A 34 8.95 11.19 0.59
N GLY A 35 8.04 11.08 -0.40
CA GLY A 35 8.42 11.06 -1.81
C GLY A 35 8.73 9.68 -2.36
N ILE A 36 8.57 8.62 -1.57
CA ILE A 36 8.77 7.25 -2.08
C ILE A 36 7.76 6.96 -3.18
N LEU A 37 6.50 7.34 -2.96
CA LEU A 37 5.44 7.19 -3.96
C LEU A 37 4.91 8.56 -4.34
N ASP A 38 4.98 8.89 -5.63
CA ASP A 38 4.29 10.08 -6.15
C ASP A 38 2.83 9.72 -6.43
N SER A 39 2.07 10.65 -6.99
CA SER A 39 0.64 10.45 -7.24
C SER A 39 0.37 9.28 -8.16
N LEU A 40 1.18 9.12 -9.21
CA LEU A 40 1.00 8.02 -10.15
C LEU A 40 1.34 6.68 -9.51
N ALA A 41 2.42 6.64 -8.73
CA ALA A 41 2.82 5.43 -8.03
C ALA A 41 1.76 5.03 -6.99
N ALA A 42 1.19 6.01 -6.29
CA ALA A 42 0.13 5.74 -5.33
C ALA A 42 -1.10 5.13 -6.02
N LEU A 43 -1.46 5.63 -7.20
CA LEU A 43 -2.56 5.05 -7.97
C LEU A 43 -2.27 3.62 -8.39
N SER A 44 -1.01 3.33 -8.74
CA SER A 44 -0.62 1.96 -9.07
C SER A 44 -0.78 1.02 -7.88
N VAL A 45 -0.43 1.49 -6.69
CA VAL A 45 -0.62 0.69 -5.48
C VAL A 45 -2.11 0.45 -5.22
N VAL A 46 -2.95 1.47 -5.44
CA VAL A 46 -4.41 1.30 -5.31
C VAL A 46 -4.89 0.19 -6.24
N SER A 47 -4.49 0.25 -7.52
CA SER A 47 -4.89 -0.77 -8.49
C SER A 47 -4.39 -2.15 -8.08
N PHE A 48 -3.15 -2.24 -7.61
CA PHE A 48 -2.58 -3.50 -7.18
C PHE A 48 -3.39 -4.12 -6.05
N VAL A 49 -3.68 -3.35 -5.00
CA VAL A 49 -4.37 -3.92 -3.83
C VAL A 49 -5.81 -4.30 -4.16
N GLN A 50 -6.46 -3.54 -5.04
CA GLN A 50 -7.81 -3.88 -5.46
C GLN A 50 -7.86 -5.22 -6.19
N GLN A 51 -6.90 -5.46 -7.08
CA GLN A 51 -6.82 -6.71 -7.83
C GLN A 51 -6.34 -7.86 -6.95
N GLU A 52 -5.33 -7.60 -6.13
CA GLU A 52 -4.70 -8.66 -5.34
C GLU A 52 -5.62 -9.18 -4.24
N PHE A 53 -6.39 -8.30 -3.62
CA PHE A 53 -7.23 -8.65 -2.48
C PHE A 53 -8.72 -8.66 -2.81
N GLY A 54 -9.09 -8.32 -4.04
CA GLY A 54 -10.49 -8.35 -4.45
C GLY A 54 -11.36 -7.31 -3.76
N VAL A 55 -10.82 -6.13 -3.50
CA VAL A 55 -11.52 -5.06 -2.78
C VAL A 55 -11.68 -3.85 -3.69
N GLU A 56 -12.60 -2.96 -3.34
CA GLU A 56 -12.76 -1.66 -3.99
C GLU A 56 -12.50 -0.57 -2.96
N LEU A 57 -11.59 0.34 -3.29
CA LEU A 57 -11.26 1.47 -2.43
C LEU A 57 -11.87 2.73 -3.01
N ASP A 58 -12.48 3.56 -2.16
CA ASP A 58 -13.08 4.81 -2.60
C ASP A 58 -12.12 5.98 -2.32
N THR A 59 -12.55 7.19 -2.67
CA THR A 59 -11.74 8.39 -2.50
C THR A 59 -11.33 8.61 -1.04
N TYR A 60 -12.22 8.28 -0.12
CA TYR A 60 -11.93 8.41 1.30
C TYR A 60 -10.77 7.49 1.71
N ASP A 61 -10.82 6.23 1.24
CA ASP A 61 -9.79 5.24 1.58
C ASP A 61 -8.44 5.58 0.99
N THR A 62 -8.40 6.28 -0.15
CA THR A 62 -7.17 6.55 -0.88
C THR A 62 -6.62 7.96 -0.67
N SER A 63 -7.21 8.72 0.27
CA SER A 63 -6.66 10.03 0.61
C SER A 63 -5.25 9.87 1.19
N VAL A 64 -4.43 10.91 1.07
CA VAL A 64 -3.04 10.84 1.55
C VAL A 64 -2.99 10.42 3.02
N GLU A 65 -3.87 10.96 3.84
CA GLU A 65 -3.89 10.67 5.27
C GLU A 65 -4.17 9.20 5.56
N ARG A 66 -4.91 8.52 4.69
CA ARG A 66 -5.33 7.14 4.91
C ARG A 66 -4.62 6.14 4.04
N PHE A 67 -3.66 6.60 3.22
CA PHE A 67 -2.97 5.74 2.28
C PHE A 67 -1.48 6.06 2.25
N ASN A 68 -0.95 6.59 3.34
CA ASN A 68 0.43 7.06 3.40
C ASN A 68 1.41 6.03 3.99
N ARG A 69 0.88 5.02 4.67
CA ARG A 69 1.73 4.00 5.32
C ARG A 69 1.21 2.63 4.93
N ILE A 70 2.10 1.63 5.00
CA ILE A 70 1.67 0.25 4.72
C ILE A 70 0.55 -0.15 5.68
N GLU A 71 0.65 0.23 6.95
CA GLU A 71 -0.40 -0.10 7.92
C GLU A 71 -1.73 0.57 7.56
N ASP A 72 -1.69 1.77 7.00
CA ASP A 72 -2.91 2.46 6.57
C ASP A 72 -3.55 1.75 5.40
N ILE A 73 -2.74 1.35 4.42
CA ILE A 73 -3.23 0.62 3.24
C ILE A 73 -3.83 -0.72 3.67
N ALA A 74 -3.13 -1.42 4.55
CA ALA A 74 -3.62 -2.71 5.06
C ALA A 74 -4.94 -2.55 5.79
N THR A 75 -5.09 -1.49 6.58
CA THR A 75 -6.34 -1.22 7.29
C THR A 75 -7.49 -1.02 6.30
N ALA A 76 -7.26 -0.25 5.23
CA ALA A 76 -8.27 -0.02 4.21
C ALA A 76 -8.67 -1.34 3.52
N VAL A 77 -7.68 -2.17 3.18
CA VAL A 77 -7.93 -3.45 2.54
C VAL A 77 -8.77 -4.35 3.45
N ILE A 78 -8.38 -4.46 4.72
CA ILE A 78 -9.06 -5.33 5.66
C ILE A 78 -10.50 -4.89 5.87
N ARG A 79 -10.74 -3.57 5.96
CA ARG A 79 -12.09 -3.03 6.14
C ARG A 79 -12.99 -3.34 4.95
N LYS A 80 -12.44 -3.48 3.76
CA LYS A 80 -13.21 -3.70 2.53
C LYS A 80 -13.30 -5.16 2.14
N GLN A 81 -12.55 -6.04 2.78
CA GLN A 81 -12.62 -7.46 2.46
C GLN A 81 -13.96 -8.04 2.89
N PRO A 82 -14.53 -8.96 2.06
CA PRO A 82 -15.77 -9.63 2.46
C PRO A 82 -15.55 -10.47 3.71
N GLN A 83 -16.54 -10.46 4.56
CA GLN A 83 -16.52 -11.28 5.78
C GLN A 83 -17.00 -12.70 5.50
#